data_e2df1110109f37777cd7df3ed83c6470
#
_entry.id   e2df1110109f37777cd7df3ed83c6470
#
_cell.length_a   1.000
_cell.length_b   1.000
_cell.length_c   1.000
_cell.angle_alpha   90.00
_cell.angle_beta   90.00
_cell.angle_gamma   90.00
#
_symmetry.space_group_name_H-M   'P 1'
#
loop_
_entity.id
_entity.type
_entity.pdbx_description
1 polymer ?
#
loop_
_entity_poly.entity_id
_entity_poly.type
_entity_poly.pdbx_seq_one_letter_code
_entity_poly.pdbx_strand_id
1 'polypeptide(L)'
;MDKKERIQIEVEIPAKKVHVEHAFCPNGHQLVDESVKIHGKSAIKVKVKYQGKEGLFYIDPTYGSYDNIEEGISLPKGAVLELFCPECGVSLTDKDETCQLCSAPLFVLELPHNGIVEGCLRKGCVYHKMKLVDAEQQVARLFENDTMESYL
;
A
#
# COMPACT_ATOMS: atom_id res chain seq x y z
N MET A 1 1.01 -11.84 -22.04
CA MET A 1 -0.24 -11.14 -22.33
C MET A 1 0.04 -9.81 -22.98
N ASP A 2 -0.67 -9.53 -24.01
CA ASP A 2 -0.57 -8.25 -24.70
C ASP A 2 -1.08 -7.15 -23.76
N LYS A 3 -0.39 -6.01 -23.76
CA LYS A 3 -0.80 -4.86 -22.95
C LYS A 3 -2.21 -4.39 -23.29
N LYS A 4 -2.65 -4.60 -24.53
CA LYS A 4 -3.99 -4.21 -24.96
C LYS A 4 -5.07 -5.01 -24.24
N GLU A 5 -4.74 -6.20 -23.78
CA GLU A 5 -5.70 -7.06 -23.12
C GLU A 5 -5.72 -6.86 -21.62
N ARG A 6 -4.71 -6.19 -21.10
CA ARG A 6 -4.64 -5.88 -19.69
C ARG A 6 -5.19 -4.49 -19.45
N ILE A 7 -6.37 -4.43 -18.95
CA ILE A 7 -7.01 -3.16 -18.63
C ILE A 7 -6.67 -2.82 -17.18
N GLN A 8 -5.99 -1.72 -16.99
CA GLN A 8 -5.72 -1.19 -15.68
C GLN A 8 -6.63 0.01 -15.47
N ILE A 9 -7.45 -0.07 -14.47
CA ILE A 9 -8.46 0.94 -14.20
C ILE A 9 -8.18 1.56 -12.84
N GLU A 10 -8.16 2.90 -12.82
CA GLU A 10 -8.09 3.63 -11.58
C GLU A 10 -9.50 3.74 -11.02
N VAL A 11 -9.66 3.29 -9.79
CA VAL A 11 -10.97 3.23 -9.17
C VAL A 11 -11.03 4.19 -8.00
N GLU A 12 -12.05 5.03 -7.96
CA GLU A 12 -12.34 5.82 -6.78
C GLU A 12 -13.02 4.93 -5.77
N ILE A 13 -12.40 4.77 -4.62
CA ILE A 13 -12.91 3.90 -3.57
C ILE A 13 -13.22 4.75 -2.35
N PRO A 14 -14.42 4.62 -1.78
CA PRO A 14 -14.77 5.40 -0.59
C PRO A 14 -13.77 5.16 0.54
N ALA A 15 -13.26 6.24 1.12
CA ALA A 15 -12.30 6.15 2.21
C ALA A 15 -12.89 5.37 3.38
N LYS A 16 -12.04 4.55 4.02
CA LYS A 16 -12.41 3.76 5.19
C LYS A 16 -13.47 2.70 4.94
N LYS A 17 -13.74 2.40 3.66
CA LYS A 17 -14.70 1.37 3.27
C LYS A 17 -14.01 0.12 2.76
N VAL A 18 -12.73 0.21 2.39
CA VAL A 18 -11.96 -0.90 1.84
C VAL A 18 -10.67 -1.01 2.60
N HIS A 19 -10.28 -2.24 2.94
CA HIS A 19 -8.96 -2.48 3.49
C HIS A 19 -8.25 -3.56 2.70
N VAL A 20 -6.92 -3.51 2.74
CA VAL A 20 -6.07 -4.47 2.07
C VAL A 20 -5.85 -5.66 3.00
N GLU A 21 -6.27 -6.86 2.58
CA GLU A 21 -6.06 -8.07 3.36
C GLU A 21 -4.76 -8.77 3.01
N HIS A 22 -4.32 -8.63 1.77
CA HIS A 22 -3.10 -9.26 1.29
C HIS A 22 -2.34 -8.27 0.43
N ALA A 23 -1.07 -8.08 0.72
CA ALA A 23 -0.19 -7.25 -0.06
C ALA A 23 1.16 -7.93 -0.16
N PHE A 24 1.80 -7.84 -1.32
CA PHE A 24 3.01 -8.58 -1.61
C PHE A 24 4.10 -7.67 -2.17
N CYS A 25 5.34 -8.04 -1.90
CA CYS A 25 6.47 -7.43 -2.58
C CYS A 25 6.57 -7.99 -4.01
N PRO A 26 7.42 -7.40 -4.88
CA PRO A 26 7.57 -7.92 -6.25
C PRO A 26 8.02 -9.38 -6.32
N ASN A 27 8.63 -9.90 -5.28
CA ASN A 27 9.06 -11.29 -5.22
C ASN A 27 8.03 -12.22 -4.58
N GLY A 28 6.84 -11.71 -4.28
CA GLY A 28 5.73 -12.54 -3.81
C GLY A 28 5.65 -12.77 -2.31
N HIS A 29 6.44 -12.06 -1.50
CA HIS A 29 6.35 -12.21 -0.04
C HIS A 29 5.15 -11.44 0.51
N GLN A 30 4.37 -12.11 1.37
CA GLN A 30 3.25 -11.47 2.05
C GLN A 30 3.76 -10.42 3.03
N LEU A 31 3.26 -9.21 2.91
CA LEU A 31 3.67 -8.09 3.75
C LEU A 31 2.73 -7.85 4.93
N VAL A 32 1.53 -8.44 4.90
CA VAL A 32 0.57 -8.26 5.99
C VAL A 32 1.00 -9.04 7.22
N ASP A 33 1.03 -8.38 8.36
CA ASP A 33 1.45 -8.94 9.63
C ASP A 33 0.27 -8.96 10.61
N GLU A 34 -0.22 -10.16 10.92
CA GLU A 34 -1.38 -10.31 11.77
C GLU A 34 -1.10 -9.96 13.24
N SER A 35 0.17 -9.86 13.62
CA SER A 35 0.51 -9.53 15.00
C SER A 35 0.39 -8.04 15.32
N VAL A 36 0.26 -7.19 14.30
CA VAL A 36 0.11 -5.75 14.47
C VAL A 36 -1.21 -5.30 13.84
N LYS A 37 -2.04 -4.66 14.63
CA LYS A 37 -3.35 -4.20 14.16
C LYS A 37 -3.42 -2.68 14.13
N ILE A 38 -4.03 -2.16 13.10
CA ILE A 38 -4.37 -0.74 12.99
C ILE A 38 -5.86 -0.69 12.71
N HIS A 39 -6.62 -0.08 13.60
CA HIS A 39 -8.09 -0.06 13.54
C HIS A 39 -8.70 -1.46 13.44
N GLY A 40 -8.08 -2.43 14.14
CA GLY A 40 -8.59 -3.80 14.15
C GLY A 40 -8.25 -4.63 12.94
N LYS A 41 -7.50 -4.09 11.98
CA LYS A 41 -7.09 -4.79 10.76
C LYS A 41 -5.58 -5.03 10.78
N SER A 42 -5.15 -6.15 10.20
CA SER A 42 -3.74 -6.51 10.14
C SER A 42 -2.94 -5.51 9.32
N ALA A 43 -1.89 -4.96 9.91
CA ALA A 43 -1.07 -3.92 9.28
C ALA A 43 -0.16 -4.51 8.19
N ILE A 44 0.29 -3.66 7.29
CA ILE A 44 1.25 -4.02 6.25
C ILE A 44 2.63 -3.65 6.77
N LYS A 45 3.47 -4.67 6.96
CA LYS A 45 4.81 -4.51 7.54
C LYS A 45 5.85 -4.34 6.46
N VAL A 46 6.60 -3.25 6.53
CA VAL A 46 7.71 -3.00 5.62
C VAL A 46 8.91 -2.50 6.40
N LYS A 47 10.09 -2.64 5.82
CA LYS A 47 11.31 -2.08 6.37
C LYS A 47 11.46 -0.67 5.83
N VAL A 48 11.85 0.27 6.69
CA VAL A 48 12.02 1.66 6.29
C VAL A 48 13.46 2.08 6.52
N LYS A 49 13.98 2.86 5.58
CA LYS A 49 15.29 3.53 5.74
C LYS A 49 15.12 5.02 5.54
N TYR A 50 15.80 5.78 6.38
CA TYR A 50 15.82 7.23 6.28
C TYR A 50 17.12 7.75 6.86
N GLN A 51 17.90 8.47 6.05
CA GLN A 51 19.17 9.08 6.46
C GLN A 51 20.10 8.10 7.19
N GLY A 52 20.26 6.91 6.62
CA GLY A 52 21.16 5.89 7.16
C GLY A 52 20.63 5.13 8.35
N LYS A 53 19.41 5.42 8.79
CA LYS A 53 18.77 4.68 9.87
C LYS A 53 17.75 3.72 9.30
N GLU A 54 17.53 2.61 10.00
CA GLU A 54 16.57 1.60 9.60
C GLU A 54 15.60 1.31 10.73
N GLY A 55 14.38 0.94 10.34
CA GLY A 55 13.36 0.52 11.30
C GLY A 55 12.27 -0.21 10.56
N LEU A 56 11.17 -0.44 11.27
CA LEU A 56 9.98 -1.04 10.71
C LEU A 56 8.88 0.02 10.59
N PHE A 57 8.09 -0.12 9.55
CA PHE A 57 7.00 0.78 9.30
C PHE A 57 5.76 -0.06 9.00
N TYR A 58 4.69 0.20 9.72
CA TYR A 58 3.45 -0.55 9.55
C TYR A 58 2.44 0.37 8.90
N ILE A 59 2.08 0.02 7.68
CA ILE A 59 1.17 0.84 6.88
C ILE A 59 -0.26 0.46 7.24
N ASP A 60 -1.08 1.49 7.45
CA ASP A 60 -2.50 1.33 7.70
C ASP A 60 -3.14 0.64 6.50
N PRO A 61 -3.77 -0.53 6.68
CA PRO A 61 -4.32 -1.27 5.55
C PRO A 61 -5.63 -0.69 5.04
N THR A 62 -6.21 0.26 5.73
CA THR A 62 -7.47 0.86 5.29
C THR A 62 -7.21 1.95 4.26
N TYR A 63 -7.72 1.76 3.05
CA TYR A 63 -7.52 2.71 1.97
C TYR A 63 -8.11 4.07 2.37
N GLY A 64 -7.29 5.11 2.23
CA GLY A 64 -7.67 6.46 2.63
C GLY A 64 -7.41 6.79 4.10
N SER A 65 -6.89 5.85 4.87
CA SER A 65 -6.47 6.07 6.24
C SER A 65 -4.94 6.01 6.33
N TYR A 66 -4.36 6.80 7.22
CA TYR A 66 -2.90 6.99 7.27
C TYR A 66 -2.37 6.89 8.69
N ASP A 67 -2.99 6.07 9.53
CA ASP A 67 -2.56 5.90 10.92
C ASP A 67 -1.43 4.88 11.02
N ASN A 68 -0.36 5.13 10.27
CA ASN A 68 0.79 4.25 10.19
C ASN A 68 1.59 4.26 11.50
N ILE A 69 2.33 3.18 11.75
CA ILE A 69 3.12 3.02 12.97
C ILE A 69 4.60 2.92 12.62
N GLU A 70 5.43 3.67 13.35
CA GLU A 70 6.89 3.60 13.22
C GLU A 70 7.43 2.79 14.39
N GLU A 71 8.37 1.88 14.11
CA GLU A 71 8.99 1.07 15.15
C GLU A 71 10.51 1.08 14.97
N GLY A 72 11.21 1.49 16.01
CA GLY A 72 12.67 1.52 15.99
C GLY A 72 13.29 2.67 15.23
N ILE A 73 12.48 3.59 14.75
CA ILE A 73 12.93 4.76 14.02
C ILE A 73 11.91 5.88 14.21
N SER A 74 12.38 7.10 14.22
CA SER A 74 11.51 8.28 14.28
C SER A 74 11.65 9.06 12.98
N LEU A 75 10.53 9.27 12.29
CA LEU A 75 10.53 9.90 10.98
C LEU A 75 9.87 11.27 11.06
N PRO A 76 10.58 12.33 10.67
CA PRO A 76 9.99 13.67 10.71
C PRO A 76 8.98 13.84 9.59
N LYS A 77 8.00 14.72 9.80
CA LYS A 77 7.03 15.06 8.78
C LYS A 77 7.78 15.65 7.56
N GLY A 78 7.40 15.24 6.38
CA GLY A 78 8.03 15.68 5.15
C GLY A 78 9.21 14.81 4.72
N ALA A 79 9.63 13.84 5.54
CA ALA A 79 10.71 12.93 5.18
C ALA A 79 10.30 12.10 3.97
N VAL A 80 11.19 11.95 3.02
CA VAL A 80 11.01 11.04 1.89
C VAL A 80 11.65 9.72 2.27
N LEU A 81 10.83 8.68 2.36
CA LEU A 81 11.23 7.38 2.89
C LEU A 81 11.68 6.43 1.78
N GLU A 82 12.42 5.41 2.18
CA GLU A 82 12.70 4.27 1.33
C GLU A 82 12.10 3.04 2.02
N LEU A 83 11.28 2.29 1.30
CA LEU A 83 10.63 1.12 1.83
C LEU A 83 11.12 -0.14 1.14
N PHE A 84 11.25 -1.21 1.91
CA PHE A 84 11.79 -2.48 1.43
C PHE A 84 10.99 -3.64 2.02
N CYS A 85 10.96 -4.75 1.29
CA CYS A 85 10.39 -5.98 1.83
C CYS A 85 11.25 -6.46 3.01
N PRO A 86 10.65 -6.73 4.17
CA PRO A 86 11.42 -7.20 5.31
C PRO A 86 11.98 -8.61 5.13
N GLU A 87 11.45 -9.39 4.19
CA GLU A 87 11.89 -10.76 3.95
C GLU A 87 13.06 -10.83 2.98
N CYS A 88 12.96 -10.16 1.84
CA CYS A 88 13.98 -10.28 0.79
C CYS A 88 14.75 -8.99 0.52
N GLY A 89 14.35 -7.88 1.13
CA GLY A 89 15.05 -6.62 0.99
C GLY A 89 14.83 -5.89 -0.32
N VAL A 90 13.92 -6.36 -1.18
CA VAL A 90 13.68 -5.67 -2.45
C VAL A 90 13.04 -4.31 -2.19
N SER A 91 13.44 -3.31 -2.99
CA SER A 91 12.86 -1.98 -2.91
C SER A 91 11.39 -2.02 -3.33
N LEU A 92 10.56 -1.29 -2.60
CA LEU A 92 9.14 -1.14 -2.90
C LEU A 92 8.86 0.16 -3.63
N THR A 93 9.88 0.86 -4.08
CA THR A 93 9.72 2.13 -4.80
C THR A 93 9.34 1.88 -6.25
N ASP A 94 8.32 2.59 -6.72
CA ASP A 94 7.98 2.64 -8.14
C ASP A 94 8.93 3.64 -8.80
N LYS A 95 9.70 3.16 -9.76
CA LYS A 95 10.70 3.98 -10.43
C LYS A 95 10.13 4.81 -11.57
N ASP A 96 8.92 4.50 -12.01
CA ASP A 96 8.35 5.10 -13.20
C ASP A 96 7.39 6.26 -12.92
N GLU A 97 6.90 6.37 -11.70
CA GLU A 97 5.92 7.40 -11.35
C GLU A 97 6.32 8.14 -10.10
N THR A 98 5.90 9.40 -10.04
CA THR A 98 6.05 10.22 -8.83
C THR A 98 4.70 10.73 -8.38
N CYS A 99 4.66 11.19 -7.15
CA CYS A 99 3.45 11.72 -6.55
C CYS A 99 2.96 12.95 -7.31
N GLN A 100 1.69 12.96 -7.66
CA GLN A 100 1.08 14.08 -8.38
C GLN A 100 0.89 15.29 -7.48
N LEU A 101 0.93 15.11 -6.17
CA LEU A 101 0.75 16.21 -5.23
C LEU A 101 2.08 16.87 -4.83
N CYS A 102 3.15 16.10 -4.65
CA CYS A 102 4.40 16.64 -4.12
C CYS A 102 5.65 16.19 -4.87
N SER A 103 5.50 15.42 -5.92
CA SER A 103 6.59 14.94 -6.79
C SER A 103 7.58 13.98 -6.14
N ALA A 104 7.32 13.52 -4.92
CA ALA A 104 8.16 12.50 -4.29
C ALA A 104 7.94 11.15 -4.97
N PRO A 105 8.87 10.19 -4.79
CA PRO A 105 8.64 8.84 -5.30
C PRO A 105 7.43 8.20 -4.64
N LEU A 106 6.91 7.15 -5.28
CA LEU A 106 5.81 6.37 -4.75
C LEU A 106 6.31 4.99 -4.32
N PHE A 107 5.68 4.42 -3.30
CA PHE A 107 5.84 2.99 -3.05
C PHE A 107 4.75 2.25 -3.82
N VAL A 108 5.01 0.99 -4.14
CA VAL A 108 4.04 0.13 -4.80
C VAL A 108 3.98 -1.20 -4.07
N LEU A 109 2.77 -1.65 -3.79
CA LEU A 109 2.52 -2.96 -3.21
C LEU A 109 1.64 -3.74 -4.17
N GLU A 110 1.95 -5.01 -4.35
CA GLU A 110 1.17 -5.86 -5.23
C GLU A 110 -0.01 -6.46 -4.48
N LEU A 111 -1.15 -6.46 -5.13
CA LEU A 111 -2.37 -7.04 -4.60
C LEU A 111 -2.65 -8.36 -5.32
N PRO A 112 -3.50 -9.22 -4.76
CA PRO A 112 -3.95 -10.41 -5.49
C PRO A 112 -4.52 -10.03 -6.86
N HIS A 113 -4.36 -10.93 -7.83
CA HIS A 113 -4.94 -10.78 -9.17
C HIS A 113 -4.38 -9.59 -9.95
N ASN A 114 -3.09 -9.30 -9.76
CA ASN A 114 -2.37 -8.28 -10.52
C ASN A 114 -2.81 -6.84 -10.29
N GLY A 115 -3.53 -6.59 -9.21
CA GLY A 115 -3.79 -5.22 -8.76
C GLY A 115 -2.57 -4.66 -8.06
N ILE A 116 -2.53 -3.35 -7.91
CA ILE A 116 -1.49 -2.68 -7.12
C ILE A 116 -2.10 -1.53 -6.33
N VAL A 117 -1.44 -1.19 -5.24
CA VAL A 117 -1.72 0.05 -4.52
C VAL A 117 -0.43 0.85 -4.46
N GLU A 118 -0.54 2.14 -4.70
CA GLU A 118 0.58 3.07 -4.65
C GLU A 118 0.32 4.14 -3.61
N GLY A 119 1.37 4.61 -2.99
CA GLY A 119 1.26 5.71 -2.05
C GLY A 119 2.53 6.56 -2.07
N CYS A 120 2.41 7.79 -1.62
CA CYS A 120 3.54 8.72 -1.60
C CYS A 120 4.54 8.33 -0.51
N LEU A 121 5.82 8.36 -0.85
CA LEU A 121 6.89 8.06 0.09
C LEU A 121 7.25 9.26 0.99
N ARG A 122 6.61 10.41 0.80
CA ARG A 122 6.82 11.55 1.70
C ARG A 122 5.88 11.43 2.89
N LYS A 123 6.44 11.35 4.08
CA LYS A 123 5.63 11.28 5.30
C LYS A 123 4.75 12.52 5.42
N GLY A 124 3.46 12.30 5.60
CA GLY A 124 2.47 13.36 5.71
C GLY A 124 1.74 13.68 4.42
N CYS A 125 2.22 13.20 3.28
CA CYS A 125 1.49 13.33 2.03
C CYS A 125 0.44 12.22 1.95
N VAL A 126 -0.77 12.59 1.56
CA VAL A 126 -1.91 11.67 1.59
C VAL A 126 -2.25 11.09 0.22
N TYR A 127 -1.34 11.18 -0.73
CA TYR A 127 -1.61 10.64 -2.06
C TYR A 127 -1.63 9.12 -2.04
N HIS A 128 -2.74 8.56 -2.48
CA HIS A 128 -2.92 7.12 -2.66
C HIS A 128 -3.58 6.86 -3.98
N LYS A 129 -3.29 5.70 -4.56
CA LYS A 129 -3.88 5.30 -5.83
C LYS A 129 -3.95 3.78 -5.86
N MET A 130 -5.05 3.24 -6.31
CA MET A 130 -5.21 1.80 -6.48
C MET A 130 -5.51 1.54 -7.95
N LYS A 131 -4.73 0.64 -8.55
CA LYS A 131 -4.92 0.22 -9.93
C LYS A 131 -5.32 -1.25 -9.93
N LEU A 132 -6.42 -1.56 -10.57
CA LEU A 132 -6.96 -2.91 -10.58
C LEU A 132 -7.04 -3.41 -12.02
N VAL A 133 -6.68 -4.68 -12.19
CA VAL A 133 -6.90 -5.38 -13.45
C VAL A 133 -8.24 -6.09 -13.29
N ASP A 134 -9.12 -5.97 -14.27
CA ASP A 134 -10.47 -6.50 -14.16
C ASP A 134 -11.15 -5.91 -12.93
N ALA A 135 -11.37 -4.60 -12.97
CA ALA A 135 -11.76 -3.81 -11.81
C ALA A 135 -13.00 -4.33 -11.10
N GLU A 136 -13.97 -4.82 -11.85
CA GLU A 136 -15.20 -5.30 -11.27
C GLU A 136 -14.98 -6.45 -10.30
N GLN A 137 -14.18 -7.44 -10.70
CA GLN A 137 -13.84 -8.56 -9.84
C GLN A 137 -13.00 -8.12 -8.65
N GLN A 138 -12.03 -7.25 -8.89
CA GLN A 138 -11.14 -6.79 -7.83
C GLN A 138 -11.89 -6.02 -6.75
N VAL A 139 -12.77 -5.14 -7.15
CA VAL A 139 -13.58 -4.38 -6.21
C VAL A 139 -14.46 -5.30 -5.39
N ALA A 140 -15.10 -6.28 -6.04
CA ALA A 140 -15.93 -7.24 -5.35
C ALA A 140 -15.13 -8.01 -4.31
N ARG A 141 -13.90 -8.43 -4.63
CA ARG A 141 -13.05 -9.16 -3.68
C ARG A 141 -12.62 -8.30 -2.50
N LEU A 142 -12.35 -7.02 -2.73
CA LEU A 142 -11.96 -6.12 -1.66
C LEU A 142 -13.10 -5.90 -0.67
N PHE A 143 -14.33 -5.87 -1.13
CA PHE A 143 -15.48 -5.70 -0.27
C PHE A 143 -15.98 -6.99 0.37
N GLU A 144 -15.61 -8.11 -0.18
CA GLU A 144 -16.17 -9.41 0.17
C GLU A 144 -16.00 -9.79 1.63
N ASN A 145 -14.87 -9.48 2.21
CA ASN A 145 -14.52 -9.94 3.54
C ASN A 145 -14.78 -8.95 4.65
N ASP A 146 -15.15 -7.72 4.31
CA ASP A 146 -15.16 -6.68 5.32
C ASP A 146 -16.32 -5.72 5.21
N THR A 147 -16.48 -5.11 4.07
CA THR A 147 -17.35 -3.97 3.94
C THR A 147 -18.62 -4.21 3.16
N MET A 148 -18.79 -5.42 2.65
CA MET A 148 -19.96 -5.73 1.84
C MET A 148 -21.26 -5.40 2.57
N GLU A 149 -21.34 -5.76 3.82
CA GLU A 149 -22.53 -5.47 4.63
C GLU A 149 -22.79 -4.00 4.81
N SER A 150 -21.73 -3.20 4.81
CA SER A 150 -21.86 -1.75 4.96
C SER A 150 -22.50 -1.08 3.76
N TYR A 151 -22.56 -1.77 2.65
CA TYR A 151 -23.14 -1.26 1.41
C TYR A 151 -24.56 -1.75 1.16
N LEU A 152 -24.98 -2.67 1.96
CA LEU A 152 -26.34 -3.20 1.88
C LEU A 152 -27.25 -2.51 2.89
#